data_7ffb98d853ad8cbc50d5820a585dab7e
#
_entry.id   7ffb98d853ad8cbc50d5820a585dab7e
#
_cell.length_a   1.000
_cell.length_b   1.000
_cell.length_c   1.000
_cell.angle_alpha   90.00
_cell.angle_beta   90.00
_cell.angle_gamma   90.00
#
_symmetry.space_group_name_H-M   'P 1'
#
loop_
_entity.id
_entity.type
_entity.pdbx_description
1 polymer ?
#
loop_
_entity_poly.entity_id
_entity_poly.type
_entity_poly.pdbx_seq_one_letter_code
_entity_poly.pdbx_strand_id
1 'polypeptide(L)'
;DYLKKTVRRIYEAIKVTENKLYVEFPQIEPMLPEDIHFIHSEELLQMYPDMSPKERENAVTRQYRAVFIIGIGAELSDGRPHDGRSADYDDWSTVNEEGYIGLNGDLLLWNPVLESAFEISSMGVRVDEDALRRQLDMRGESDKAGLLYHRMLLEGKLPYTIGGGIGQSRLCMFYLRKAHIGEVQ
;
A
#
# COMPACT_ATOMS: atom_id res chain seq x y z
N ASP A 1 0.35 -14.73 3.36
CA ASP A 1 -1.09 -14.63 3.59
C ASP A 1 -1.50 -13.68 4.74
N TYR A 2 -0.64 -13.45 5.74
CA TYR A 2 -0.96 -12.58 6.89
C TYR A 2 -1.20 -11.11 6.48
N LEU A 3 -0.42 -10.58 5.53
CA LEU A 3 -0.62 -9.25 4.95
C LEU A 3 -2.02 -9.14 4.33
N LYS A 4 -2.39 -10.04 3.43
CA LYS A 4 -3.70 -10.04 2.76
C LYS A 4 -4.87 -10.11 3.75
N LYS A 5 -4.75 -10.91 4.81
CA LYS A 5 -5.75 -10.97 5.90
C LYS A 5 -5.89 -9.65 6.64
N THR A 6 -4.77 -8.99 6.93
CA THR A 6 -4.77 -7.70 7.62
C THR A 6 -5.39 -6.62 6.74
N VAL A 7 -5.03 -6.59 5.45
CA VAL A 7 -5.60 -5.66 4.47
C VAL A 7 -7.13 -5.83 4.35
N ARG A 8 -7.63 -7.07 4.26
CA ARG A 8 -9.08 -7.32 4.22
C ARG A 8 -9.81 -6.79 5.44
N ARG A 9 -9.24 -6.95 6.65
CA ARG A 9 -9.85 -6.41 7.88
C ARG A 9 -9.90 -4.87 7.88
N ILE A 10 -8.85 -4.24 7.38
CA ILE A 10 -8.80 -2.77 7.25
C ILE A 10 -9.82 -2.31 6.21
N TYR A 11 -9.86 -2.98 5.06
CA TYR A 11 -10.82 -2.68 4.01
C TYR A 11 -12.28 -2.83 4.49
N GLU A 12 -12.58 -3.89 5.24
CA GLU A 12 -13.90 -4.10 5.83
C GLU A 12 -14.27 -2.96 6.80
N ALA A 13 -13.33 -2.49 7.63
CA ALA A 13 -13.58 -1.34 8.50
C ALA A 13 -13.86 -0.06 7.71
N ILE A 14 -13.16 0.17 6.59
CA ILE A 14 -13.42 1.31 5.69
C ILE A 14 -14.81 1.19 5.07
N LYS A 15 -15.19 0.02 4.58
CA LYS A 15 -16.49 -0.25 3.97
C LYS A 15 -17.66 -0.11 4.98
N VAL A 16 -17.51 -0.65 6.18
CA VAL A 16 -18.49 -0.49 7.25
C VAL A 16 -18.68 0.98 7.61
N THR A 17 -17.61 1.76 7.60
CA THR A 17 -17.68 3.21 7.85
C THR A 17 -18.43 3.93 6.73
N GLU A 18 -18.17 3.59 5.46
CA GLU A 18 -18.92 4.15 4.32
C GLU A 18 -20.43 3.87 4.44
N ASN A 19 -20.80 2.63 4.78
CA ASN A 19 -22.21 2.25 4.98
C ASN A 19 -22.87 2.99 6.15
N LYS A 20 -22.16 3.22 7.24
CA LYS A 20 -22.67 4.02 8.36
C LYS A 20 -22.90 5.48 7.97
N LEU A 21 -21.98 6.05 7.19
CA LEU A 21 -22.16 7.41 6.67
C LEU A 21 -23.38 7.50 5.76
N TYR A 22 -23.65 6.48 4.93
CA TYR A 22 -24.84 6.44 4.09
C TYR A 22 -26.14 6.41 4.92
N VAL A 23 -26.17 5.70 6.04
CA VAL A 23 -27.35 5.68 6.94
C VAL A 23 -27.65 7.07 7.50
N GLU A 24 -26.62 7.81 7.90
CA GLU A 24 -26.76 9.17 8.45
C GLU A 24 -26.95 10.25 7.37
N PHE A 25 -26.33 10.03 6.20
CA PHE A 25 -26.30 10.96 5.08
C PHE A 25 -26.62 10.26 3.77
N PRO A 26 -27.90 9.95 3.47
CA PRO A 26 -28.29 9.15 2.29
C PRO A 26 -27.88 9.73 0.94
N GLN A 27 -27.51 10.99 0.85
CA GLN A 27 -26.94 11.60 -0.36
C GLN A 27 -25.51 11.14 -0.67
N ILE A 28 -24.83 10.48 0.28
CA ILE A 28 -23.48 9.93 0.11
C ILE A 28 -23.60 8.42 -0.14
N GLU A 29 -23.94 8.05 -1.37
CA GLU A 29 -24.12 6.63 -1.73
C GLU A 29 -22.79 5.85 -1.64
N PRO A 30 -22.80 4.61 -1.11
CA PRO A 30 -21.63 3.75 -1.06
C PRO A 30 -21.09 3.43 -2.45
N MET A 31 -19.76 3.38 -2.59
CA MET A 31 -19.08 3.09 -3.86
C MET A 31 -18.08 1.94 -3.77
N LEU A 32 -17.77 1.51 -2.55
CA LEU A 32 -16.80 0.45 -2.35
C LEU A 32 -17.37 -0.91 -2.77
N PRO A 33 -16.62 -1.72 -3.54
CA PRO A 33 -17.03 -3.06 -3.92
C PRO A 33 -17.08 -4.00 -2.70
N GLU A 34 -17.68 -5.17 -2.88
CA GLU A 34 -17.77 -6.18 -1.82
C GLU A 34 -16.39 -6.61 -1.34
N ASP A 35 -15.49 -6.91 -2.26
CA ASP A 35 -14.14 -7.36 -1.98
C ASP A 35 -13.08 -6.43 -2.59
N ILE A 36 -11.93 -6.37 -1.92
CA ILE A 36 -10.74 -5.73 -2.44
C ILE A 36 -9.99 -6.68 -3.39
N HIS A 37 -9.54 -6.15 -4.52
CA HIS A 37 -8.72 -6.88 -5.47
C HIS A 37 -7.24 -6.81 -5.07
N PHE A 38 -6.54 -7.97 -5.07
CA PHE A 38 -5.10 -8.05 -4.82
C PHE A 38 -4.38 -8.31 -6.14
N ILE A 39 -3.32 -7.57 -6.40
CA ILE A 39 -2.47 -7.74 -7.57
C ILE A 39 -1.03 -7.43 -7.19
N HIS A 40 -0.07 -8.18 -7.75
CA HIS A 40 1.33 -7.85 -7.57
C HIS A 40 1.77 -6.79 -8.59
N SER A 41 2.73 -5.93 -8.20
CA SER A 41 3.28 -4.88 -9.08
C SER A 41 3.89 -5.45 -10.36
N GLU A 42 4.47 -6.66 -10.31
CA GLU A 42 4.98 -7.37 -11.48
C GLU A 42 3.85 -7.81 -12.44
N GLU A 43 2.75 -8.36 -11.91
CA GLU A 43 1.58 -8.71 -12.73
C GLU A 43 0.99 -7.46 -13.38
N LEU A 44 0.95 -6.36 -12.62
CA LEU A 44 0.45 -5.07 -13.10
C LEU A 44 1.34 -4.51 -14.22
N LEU A 45 2.67 -4.67 -14.13
CA LEU A 45 3.61 -4.36 -15.20
C LEU A 45 3.33 -5.18 -16.45
N GLN A 46 3.13 -6.50 -16.30
CA GLN A 46 2.84 -7.40 -17.42
C GLN A 46 1.50 -7.08 -18.10
N MET A 47 0.49 -6.67 -17.33
CA MET A 47 -0.81 -6.27 -17.88
C MET A 47 -0.74 -4.96 -18.69
N TYR A 48 0.11 -4.04 -18.29
CA TYR A 48 0.21 -2.70 -18.88
C TYR A 48 1.67 -2.27 -19.08
N PRO A 49 2.44 -2.96 -19.95
CA PRO A 49 3.89 -2.77 -20.04
C PRO A 49 4.29 -1.35 -20.51
N ASP A 50 3.47 -0.72 -21.34
CA ASP A 50 3.75 0.59 -21.94
C ASP A 50 3.27 1.77 -21.05
N MET A 51 2.59 1.49 -19.95
CA MET A 51 2.07 2.52 -19.04
C MET A 51 3.08 2.83 -17.92
N SER A 52 3.10 4.08 -17.49
CA SER A 52 3.79 4.47 -16.26
C SER A 52 3.14 3.83 -15.04
N PRO A 53 3.85 3.71 -13.90
CA PRO A 53 3.27 3.17 -12.66
C PRO A 53 1.93 3.83 -12.29
N LYS A 54 1.84 5.15 -12.40
CA LYS A 54 0.60 5.89 -12.07
C LYS A 54 -0.55 5.60 -13.04
N GLU A 55 -0.27 5.42 -14.31
CA GLU A 55 -1.28 5.02 -15.29
C GLU A 55 -1.76 3.59 -15.04
N ARG A 56 -0.86 2.66 -14.65
CA ARG A 56 -1.19 1.30 -14.23
C ARG A 56 -2.13 1.29 -13.02
N GLU A 57 -1.79 2.07 -11.99
CA GLU A 57 -2.65 2.26 -10.81
C GLU A 57 -4.05 2.75 -11.20
N ASN A 58 -4.12 3.79 -12.04
CA ASN A 58 -5.38 4.34 -12.51
C ASN A 58 -6.20 3.30 -13.29
N ALA A 59 -5.56 2.54 -14.19
CA ALA A 59 -6.23 1.55 -15.00
C ALA A 59 -6.83 0.43 -14.14
N VAL A 60 -6.03 -0.18 -13.27
CA VAL A 60 -6.47 -1.30 -12.43
C VAL A 60 -7.48 -0.86 -11.37
N THR A 61 -7.28 0.32 -10.76
CA THR A 61 -8.20 0.82 -9.73
C THR A 61 -9.52 1.28 -10.33
N ARG A 62 -9.51 1.84 -11.55
CA ARG A 62 -10.73 2.15 -12.28
C ARG A 62 -11.56 0.89 -12.57
N GLN A 63 -10.90 -0.22 -12.89
CA GLN A 63 -11.55 -1.50 -13.19
C GLN A 63 -12.15 -2.15 -11.94
N TYR A 64 -11.37 -2.26 -10.87
CA TYR A 64 -11.75 -3.02 -9.67
C TYR A 64 -12.27 -2.18 -8.51
N ARG A 65 -12.21 -0.85 -8.61
CA ARG A 65 -12.66 0.14 -7.62
C ARG A 65 -11.87 0.17 -6.31
N ALA A 66 -11.44 -0.96 -5.79
CA ALA A 66 -10.58 -1.09 -4.62
C ALA A 66 -9.49 -2.12 -4.92
N VAL A 67 -8.23 -1.74 -4.79
CA VAL A 67 -7.08 -2.56 -5.14
C VAL A 67 -6.01 -2.45 -4.06
N PHE A 68 -5.38 -3.57 -3.74
CA PHE A 68 -4.13 -3.58 -2.98
C PHE A 68 -3.01 -4.07 -3.89
N ILE A 69 -2.09 -3.17 -4.23
CA ILE A 69 -0.92 -3.48 -5.05
C ILE A 69 0.20 -3.96 -4.13
N ILE A 70 0.63 -5.21 -4.30
CA ILE A 70 1.67 -5.85 -3.48
C ILE A 70 3.03 -5.69 -4.15
N GLY A 71 4.12 -5.63 -3.34
CA GLY A 71 5.50 -5.67 -3.83
C GLY A 71 5.97 -4.33 -4.39
N ILE A 72 5.92 -3.29 -3.57
CA ILE A 72 6.37 -1.94 -3.94
C ILE A 72 7.73 -1.66 -3.31
N GLY A 73 8.72 -1.28 -4.12
CA GLY A 73 10.08 -0.93 -3.69
C GLY A 73 11.20 -1.73 -4.33
N ALA A 74 10.96 -3.01 -4.64
CA ALA A 74 11.90 -3.84 -5.40
C ALA A 74 11.86 -3.55 -6.90
N GLU A 75 12.94 -3.84 -7.59
CA GLU A 75 12.99 -3.78 -9.05
C GLU A 75 12.10 -4.86 -9.67
N LEU A 76 11.33 -4.48 -10.66
CA LEU A 76 10.51 -5.36 -11.48
C LEU A 76 11.32 -5.88 -12.68
N SER A 77 10.71 -6.71 -13.50
CA SER A 77 11.36 -7.32 -14.70
C SER A 77 11.85 -6.30 -15.73
N ASP A 78 11.35 -5.06 -15.70
CA ASP A 78 11.82 -3.93 -16.51
C ASP A 78 13.02 -3.18 -15.92
N GLY A 79 13.55 -3.62 -14.77
CA GLY A 79 14.68 -3.01 -14.07
C GLY A 79 14.32 -1.74 -13.28
N ARG A 80 13.06 -1.49 -13.05
CA ARG A 80 12.57 -0.31 -12.29
C ARG A 80 11.60 -0.72 -11.20
N PRO A 81 11.61 -0.07 -10.03
CA PRO A 81 10.56 -0.31 -9.05
C PRO A 81 9.24 0.32 -9.51
N HIS A 82 8.11 -0.23 -9.02
CA HIS A 82 6.81 0.40 -9.24
C HIS A 82 6.76 1.80 -8.61
N ASP A 83 7.24 1.90 -7.35
CA ASP A 83 7.45 3.15 -6.64
C ASP A 83 8.59 2.99 -5.63
N GLY A 84 9.13 4.12 -5.13
CA GLY A 84 10.20 4.13 -4.14
C GLY A 84 9.73 3.73 -2.74
N ARG A 85 10.60 3.03 -1.98
CA ARG A 85 10.37 2.70 -0.56
C ARG A 85 11.64 2.89 0.23
N SER A 86 11.50 3.30 1.50
CA SER A 86 12.60 3.35 2.47
C SER A 86 13.13 1.94 2.75
N ALA A 87 14.43 1.84 3.02
CA ALA A 87 15.08 0.56 3.30
C ALA A 87 14.75 0.00 4.69
N ASP A 88 14.26 0.84 5.59
CA ASP A 88 14.17 0.58 7.03
C ASP A 88 12.72 0.57 7.57
N TYR A 89 11.76 0.33 6.72
CA TYR A 89 10.34 0.37 7.09
C TYR A 89 9.64 -0.95 6.76
N ASP A 90 9.11 -1.11 5.55
CA ASP A 90 8.46 -2.33 5.10
C ASP A 90 9.45 -3.29 4.42
N ASP A 91 9.21 -4.59 4.55
CA ASP A 91 9.95 -5.61 3.81
C ASP A 91 9.43 -5.69 2.36
N TRP A 92 10.16 -5.03 1.46
CA TRP A 92 9.91 -5.07 0.03
C TRP A 92 10.88 -5.98 -0.73
N SER A 93 11.71 -6.77 -0.04
CA SER A 93 12.79 -7.58 -0.63
C SER A 93 12.67 -9.08 -0.40
N THR A 94 11.79 -9.53 0.48
CA THR A 94 11.54 -10.95 0.71
C THR A 94 10.55 -11.51 -0.30
N VAL A 95 10.83 -12.73 -0.80
CA VAL A 95 9.92 -13.44 -1.69
C VAL A 95 8.69 -13.90 -0.92
N ASN A 96 7.50 -13.64 -1.44
CA ASN A 96 6.22 -14.04 -0.85
C ASN A 96 5.82 -15.47 -1.24
N GLU A 97 4.70 -15.95 -0.72
CA GLU A 97 4.18 -17.30 -0.95
C GLU A 97 3.80 -17.57 -2.44
N GLU A 98 3.60 -16.53 -3.23
CA GLU A 98 3.26 -16.60 -4.65
C GLU A 98 4.48 -16.55 -5.56
N GLY A 99 5.69 -16.43 -4.98
CA GLY A 99 6.95 -16.39 -5.71
C GLY A 99 7.36 -14.99 -6.21
N TYR A 100 6.62 -13.96 -5.83
CA TYR A 100 6.94 -12.56 -6.10
C TYR A 100 7.71 -11.91 -4.95
N ILE A 101 8.39 -10.80 -5.23
CA ILE A 101 9.18 -10.07 -4.22
C ILE A 101 8.31 -9.01 -3.54
N GLY A 102 8.33 -8.98 -2.20
CA GLY A 102 7.70 -7.96 -1.36
C GLY A 102 6.56 -8.45 -0.48
N LEU A 103 6.59 -7.99 0.77
CA LEU A 103 5.60 -8.25 1.81
C LEU A 103 4.88 -6.96 2.23
N ASN A 104 4.80 -6.00 1.32
CA ASN A 104 4.20 -4.68 1.50
C ASN A 104 3.28 -4.32 0.33
N GLY A 105 2.62 -3.18 0.42
CA GLY A 105 1.82 -2.66 -0.69
C GLY A 105 0.98 -1.46 -0.31
N ASP A 106 0.23 -0.96 -1.29
CA ASP A 106 -0.61 0.21 -1.17
C ASP A 106 -2.08 -0.10 -1.45
N LEU A 107 -2.95 0.41 -0.58
CA LEU A 107 -4.39 0.37 -0.75
C LEU A 107 -4.86 1.58 -1.56
N LEU A 108 -5.37 1.31 -2.74
CA LEU A 108 -5.90 2.30 -3.67
C LEU A 108 -7.42 2.15 -3.81
N LEU A 109 -8.12 3.26 -3.73
CA LEU A 109 -9.54 3.35 -4.05
C LEU A 109 -9.74 4.24 -5.28
N TRP A 110 -10.70 3.88 -6.14
CA TRP A 110 -11.05 4.75 -7.27
C TRP A 110 -11.81 5.98 -6.76
N ASN A 111 -11.22 7.15 -6.92
CA ASN A 111 -11.88 8.41 -6.59
C ASN A 111 -12.59 8.98 -7.84
N PRO A 112 -13.93 8.98 -7.89
CA PRO A 112 -14.67 9.44 -9.06
C PRO A 112 -14.65 10.97 -9.22
N VAL A 113 -14.35 11.73 -8.17
CA VAL A 113 -14.25 13.19 -8.22
C VAL A 113 -12.94 13.61 -8.89
N LEU A 114 -11.85 12.90 -8.58
CA LEU A 114 -10.52 13.13 -9.14
C LEU A 114 -10.27 12.31 -10.42
N GLU A 115 -11.16 11.37 -10.75
CA GLU A 115 -11.01 10.41 -11.85
C GLU A 115 -9.66 9.68 -11.83
N SER A 116 -9.19 9.30 -10.63
CA SER A 116 -7.87 8.68 -10.43
C SER A 116 -7.87 7.67 -9.29
N ALA A 117 -6.85 6.81 -9.30
CA ALA A 117 -6.48 6.00 -8.16
C ALA A 117 -6.07 6.90 -7.00
N PHE A 118 -6.62 6.62 -5.82
CA PHE A 118 -6.42 7.40 -4.63
C PHE A 118 -5.86 6.52 -3.52
N GLU A 119 -4.57 6.70 -3.22
CA GLU A 119 -3.89 5.97 -2.17
C GLU A 119 -4.44 6.36 -0.80
N ILE A 120 -5.02 5.39 -0.11
CA ILE A 120 -5.57 5.56 1.23
C ILE A 120 -4.59 5.11 2.31
N SER A 121 -3.81 4.08 2.03
CA SER A 121 -2.91 3.49 3.00
C SER A 121 -1.74 2.82 2.31
N SER A 122 -0.55 2.98 2.89
CA SER A 122 0.61 2.15 2.62
C SER A 122 0.87 1.27 3.84
N MET A 123 1.12 -0.04 3.63
CA MET A 123 1.33 -0.98 4.72
C MET A 123 2.16 -2.18 4.31
N GLY A 124 2.75 -2.86 5.32
CA GLY A 124 3.54 -4.05 5.07
C GLY A 124 3.95 -4.76 6.35
N VAL A 125 4.47 -5.96 6.19
CA VAL A 125 5.30 -6.60 7.20
C VAL A 125 6.54 -5.73 7.36
N ARG A 126 6.88 -5.38 8.59
CA ARG A 126 8.08 -4.59 8.85
C ARG A 126 9.32 -5.43 8.65
N VAL A 127 10.42 -4.76 8.27
CA VAL A 127 11.72 -5.43 8.13
C VAL A 127 12.07 -6.21 9.39
N ASP A 128 12.58 -7.43 9.21
CA ASP A 128 13.35 -8.16 10.19
C ASP A 128 14.86 -7.84 10.02
N GLU A 129 15.71 -8.52 10.77
CA GLU A 129 17.15 -8.30 10.76
C GLU A 129 17.77 -8.56 9.37
N ASP A 130 17.29 -9.58 8.68
CA ASP A 130 17.84 -9.98 7.38
C ASP A 130 17.32 -9.08 6.25
N ALA A 131 16.03 -8.74 6.27
CA ALA A 131 15.44 -7.80 5.34
C ALA A 131 16.06 -6.41 5.49
N LEU A 132 16.24 -5.93 6.74
CA LEU A 132 16.87 -4.64 6.99
C LEU A 132 18.30 -4.58 6.42
N ARG A 133 19.15 -5.58 6.70
CA ARG A 133 20.52 -5.61 6.16
C ARG A 133 20.51 -5.59 4.65
N ARG A 134 19.72 -6.46 4.04
CA ARG A 134 19.60 -6.58 2.59
C ARG A 134 19.13 -5.29 1.93
N GLN A 135 18.10 -4.66 2.48
CA GLN A 135 17.53 -3.42 1.93
C GLN A 135 18.44 -2.21 2.10
N LEU A 136 19.13 -2.09 3.25
CA LEU A 136 20.15 -1.05 3.45
C LEU A 136 21.31 -1.19 2.45
N ASP A 137 21.76 -2.43 2.21
CA ASP A 137 22.82 -2.69 1.23
C ASP A 137 22.36 -2.36 -0.20
N MET A 138 21.18 -2.80 -0.61
CA MET A 138 20.60 -2.48 -1.92
C MET A 138 20.43 -0.99 -2.17
N ARG A 139 20.23 -0.19 -1.11
CA ARG A 139 20.13 1.28 -1.20
C ARG A 139 21.46 2.00 -1.02
N GLY A 140 22.54 1.30 -0.70
CA GLY A 140 23.83 1.90 -0.38
C GLY A 140 23.82 2.70 0.94
N GLU A 141 22.96 2.29 1.88
CA GLU A 141 22.70 2.98 3.15
C GLU A 141 23.16 2.16 4.37
N SER A 142 24.11 1.23 4.19
CA SER A 142 24.55 0.31 5.24
C SER A 142 25.17 1.00 6.48
N ASP A 143 25.60 2.26 6.35
CA ASP A 143 26.05 3.11 7.46
C ASP A 143 24.93 3.40 8.47
N LYS A 144 23.66 3.37 8.05
CA LYS A 144 22.48 3.56 8.94
C LYS A 144 22.32 2.43 9.97
N ALA A 145 22.95 1.27 9.78
CA ALA A 145 22.90 0.15 10.72
C ALA A 145 23.33 0.52 12.16
N GLY A 146 24.15 1.57 12.32
CA GLY A 146 24.57 2.12 13.62
C GLY A 146 23.53 2.99 14.33
N LEU A 147 22.45 3.42 13.68
CA LEU A 147 21.42 4.24 14.29
C LEU A 147 20.62 3.43 15.34
N LEU A 148 20.02 4.13 16.30
CA LEU A 148 19.37 3.48 17.46
C LEU A 148 18.34 2.40 17.06
N TYR A 149 17.38 2.75 16.20
CA TYR A 149 16.35 1.82 15.76
C TYR A 149 16.96 0.60 15.06
N HIS A 150 17.82 0.84 14.05
CA HIS A 150 18.46 -0.22 13.25
C HIS A 150 19.26 -1.17 14.12
N ARG A 151 20.08 -0.62 15.02
CA ARG A 151 20.85 -1.44 15.95
C ARG A 151 19.98 -2.30 16.87
N MET A 152 18.90 -1.70 17.43
CA MET A 152 17.98 -2.47 18.29
C MET A 152 17.28 -3.58 17.54
N LEU A 153 16.88 -3.36 16.28
CA LEU A 153 16.31 -4.39 15.43
C LEU A 153 17.34 -5.48 15.12
N LEU A 154 18.52 -5.11 14.67
CA LEU A 154 19.61 -6.03 14.31
C LEU A 154 20.13 -6.87 15.49
N GLU A 155 19.94 -6.40 16.73
CA GLU A 155 20.24 -7.12 17.97
C GLU A 155 19.05 -7.96 18.50
N GLY A 156 17.95 -8.06 17.74
CA GLY A 156 16.76 -8.82 18.13
C GLY A 156 16.03 -8.26 19.35
N LYS A 157 16.15 -6.97 19.62
CA LYS A 157 15.53 -6.29 20.78
C LYS A 157 14.14 -5.73 20.50
N LEU A 158 13.71 -5.75 19.23
CA LEU A 158 12.40 -5.25 18.82
C LEU A 158 11.50 -6.40 18.38
N PRO A 159 10.18 -6.31 18.60
CA PRO A 159 9.24 -7.33 18.13
C PRO A 159 9.06 -7.23 16.62
N TYR A 160 8.78 -8.35 15.97
CA TYR A 160 8.32 -8.38 14.59
C TYR A 160 6.90 -7.84 14.52
N THR A 161 6.65 -6.99 13.53
CA THR A 161 5.37 -6.27 13.40
C THR A 161 4.89 -6.23 11.96
N ILE A 162 3.60 -6.00 11.82
CA ILE A 162 2.96 -5.53 10.59
C ILE A 162 2.34 -4.19 10.90
N GLY A 163 2.37 -3.28 9.98
CA GLY A 163 1.79 -1.96 10.21
C GLY A 163 1.52 -1.21 8.93
N GLY A 164 0.81 -0.12 9.07
CA GLY A 164 0.49 0.79 7.98
C GLY A 164 -0.07 2.09 8.51
N GLY A 165 -0.09 3.10 7.67
CA GLY A 165 -0.72 4.37 7.94
C GLY A 165 -1.95 4.57 7.07
N ILE A 166 -3.06 5.01 7.66
CA ILE A 166 -4.24 5.44 6.90
C ILE A 166 -4.22 6.96 6.83
N GLY A 167 -4.26 7.52 5.61
CA GLY A 167 -4.35 8.95 5.39
C GLY A 167 -5.72 9.48 5.81
N GLN A 168 -5.83 10.03 7.02
CA GLN A 168 -7.11 10.49 7.59
C GLN A 168 -7.81 11.50 6.68
N SER A 169 -7.11 12.55 6.26
CA SER A 169 -7.69 13.57 5.36
C SER A 169 -8.05 12.98 3.99
N ARG A 170 -7.23 12.07 3.45
CA ARG A 170 -7.55 11.38 2.19
C ARG A 170 -8.82 10.53 2.33
N LEU A 171 -8.97 9.81 3.44
CA LEU A 171 -10.16 9.01 3.69
C LEU A 171 -11.41 9.89 3.85
N CYS A 172 -11.30 11.02 4.56
CA CYS A 172 -12.37 12.01 4.63
C CYS A 172 -12.75 12.59 3.26
N MET A 173 -11.74 12.95 2.44
CA MET A 173 -11.99 13.39 1.05
C MET A 173 -12.75 12.34 0.25
N PHE A 174 -12.36 11.07 0.35
CA PHE A 174 -13.01 9.98 -0.36
C PHE A 174 -14.48 9.84 0.07
N TYR A 175 -14.74 9.74 1.36
CA TYR A 175 -16.11 9.58 1.88
C TYR A 175 -17.01 10.78 1.55
N LEU A 176 -16.49 12.00 1.70
CA LEU A 176 -17.26 13.22 1.52
C LEU A 176 -17.27 13.74 0.07
N ARG A 177 -16.70 12.98 -0.86
CA ARG A 177 -16.63 13.34 -2.30
C ARG A 177 -15.97 14.69 -2.52
N LYS A 178 -14.85 14.95 -1.85
CA LYS A 178 -14.11 16.20 -1.93
C LYS A 178 -12.96 16.12 -2.93
N ALA A 179 -12.69 17.23 -3.62
CA ALA A 179 -11.64 17.35 -4.62
C ALA A 179 -10.30 17.80 -4.01
N HIS A 180 -10.33 18.48 -2.87
CA HIS A 180 -9.13 19.06 -2.28
C HIS A 180 -9.09 18.85 -0.77
N ILE A 181 -7.89 18.62 -0.23
CA ILE A 181 -7.66 18.37 1.20
C ILE A 181 -8.12 19.53 2.09
N GLY A 182 -8.04 20.76 1.61
CA GLY A 182 -8.52 21.95 2.33
C GLY A 182 -10.04 22.00 2.55
N GLU A 183 -10.80 21.09 1.93
CA GLU A 183 -12.26 20.98 2.16
C GLU A 183 -12.60 20.09 3.36
N VAL A 184 -11.60 19.41 3.94
CA VAL A 184 -11.77 18.45 5.05
C VAL A 184 -10.88 18.77 6.27
N GLN A 185 -10.23 19.93 6.26
CA GLN A 185 -9.40 20.44 7.36
C GLN A 185 -10.13 21.53 8.15
#